data_68af6146cda9697ffdca5e4b22ccc4f6
#
_entry.id   68af6146cda9697ffdca5e4b22ccc4f6
#
_cell.length_a   1.000
_cell.length_b   1.000
_cell.length_c   1.000
_cell.angle_alpha   90.00
_cell.angle_beta   90.00
_cell.angle_gamma   90.00
#
_symmetry.space_group_name_H-M   'P 1'
#
loop_
_entity.id
_entity.type
_entity.pdbx_description
1 polymer ?
#
loop_
_entity_poly.entity_id
_entity_poly.type
_entity_poly.pdbx_seq_one_letter_code
_entity_poly.pdbx_strand_id
1 'polypeptide(L)' 'MYKVYVSRSACYYGGISLIAANSAAEANKKIERFKQSDIGNKCDSWGYTSVDEDDVLEGVYSENDDIIYSGIYYTG' A
#
# COMPACT_ATOMS: atom_id res chain seq x y z
N MET A 1 9.68 13.39 -8.06
CA MET A 1 8.84 13.07 -6.88
C MET A 1 7.83 11.98 -7.23
N TYR A 2 7.54 11.14 -6.28
CA TYR A 2 6.61 10.03 -6.46
C TYR A 2 5.24 10.41 -5.91
N LYS A 3 4.19 9.98 -6.59
CA LYS A 3 2.83 10.06 -6.06
C LYS A 3 2.67 9.05 -4.92
N VAL A 4 1.73 9.31 -4.03
CA VAL A 4 1.45 8.42 -2.90
C VAL A 4 0.13 7.71 -3.15
N TYR A 5 0.21 6.41 -3.37
CA TYR A 5 -0.96 5.55 -3.57
C TYR A 5 -1.40 4.93 -2.25
N VAL A 6 -2.69 4.73 -2.10
CA VAL A 6 -3.27 4.16 -0.88
C VAL A 6 -3.85 2.79 -1.20
N SER A 7 -3.28 1.75 -0.58
CA SER A 7 -3.83 0.41 -0.62
C SER A 7 -4.55 0.14 0.69
N ARG A 8 -5.78 -0.34 0.61
CA ARG A 8 -6.60 -0.63 1.78
C ARG A 8 -6.74 -2.13 1.96
N SER A 9 -6.69 -2.58 3.20
CA SER A 9 -6.95 -3.98 3.51
C SER A 9 -8.44 -4.29 3.29
N ALA A 10 -8.70 -5.43 2.66
CA ALA A 10 -10.07 -5.93 2.45
C ALA A 10 -10.54 -6.82 3.59
N CYS A 11 -9.74 -7.02 4.62
CA CYS A 11 -10.06 -7.94 5.70
C CYS A 11 -10.82 -7.28 6.84
N TYR A 12 -11.29 -8.11 7.75
CA TYR A 12 -12.07 -7.70 8.92
C TYR A 12 -11.35 -6.66 9.78
N TYR A 13 -10.04 -6.78 9.91
CA TYR A 13 -9.27 -5.90 10.78
C TYR A 13 -8.94 -4.54 10.18
N GLY A 14 -9.13 -4.38 8.89
CA GLY A 14 -8.79 -3.13 8.23
C GLY A 14 -7.28 -2.85 8.20
N GLY A 15 -6.93 -1.77 7.57
CA GLY A 15 -5.54 -1.33 7.46
C GLY A 15 -5.31 -0.52 6.20
N ILE A 16 -4.21 0.20 6.19
CA ILE A 16 -3.80 0.96 5.00
C ILE A 16 -2.30 0.82 4.78
N SER A 17 -1.90 0.94 3.53
CA SER A 17 -0.50 1.10 3.15
C SER A 17 -0.37 2.29 2.22
N LEU A 18 0.64 3.10 2.43
CA LEU A 18 0.98 4.23 1.58
C LEU A 18 2.21 3.86 0.75
N ILE A 19 2.08 3.91 -0.57
CA ILE A 19 3.11 3.46 -1.49
C ILE A 19 3.51 4.62 -2.40
N ALA A 20 4.79 4.97 -2.39
CA ALA A 20 5.33 5.96 -3.30
C ALA A 20 5.63 5.30 -4.64
N ALA A 21 5.04 5.80 -5.72
CA ALA A 21 5.24 5.25 -7.06
C ALA A 21 4.89 6.28 -8.11
N ASN A 22 5.36 6.06 -9.34
CA ASN A 22 5.03 6.93 -10.46
C ASN A 22 3.72 6.56 -11.15
N SER A 23 3.25 5.34 -10.95
CA SER A 23 2.02 4.84 -11.55
C SER A 23 1.39 3.76 -10.68
N ALA A 24 0.12 3.47 -10.91
CA ALA A 24 -0.58 2.39 -10.22
C ALA A 24 0.08 1.02 -10.49
N ALA A 25 0.53 0.78 -11.72
CA ALA A 25 1.22 -0.45 -12.06
C ALA A 25 2.49 -0.63 -11.22
N GLU A 26 3.27 0.43 -11.05
CA GLU A 26 4.47 0.41 -10.22
C GLU A 26 4.13 0.20 -8.74
N ALA A 27 3.09 0.87 -8.25
CA ALA A 27 2.61 0.69 -6.89
C ALA A 27 2.20 -0.76 -6.63
N ASN A 28 1.48 -1.38 -7.57
CA ASN A 28 1.05 -2.76 -7.43
C ASN A 28 2.23 -3.75 -7.40
N LYS A 29 3.29 -3.47 -8.15
CA LYS A 29 4.51 -4.28 -8.09
C LYS A 29 5.16 -4.20 -6.71
N LYS A 30 5.16 -3.02 -6.10
CA LYS A 30 5.71 -2.84 -4.75
C LYS A 30 4.86 -3.57 -3.71
N ILE A 31 3.55 -3.53 -3.84
CA ILE A 31 2.63 -4.27 -2.97
C ILE A 31 2.93 -5.77 -3.04
N GLU A 32 3.09 -6.33 -4.24
CA GLU A 32 3.39 -7.74 -4.41
C GLU A 32 4.73 -8.12 -3.78
N ARG A 33 5.76 -7.29 -3.94
CA ARG A 33 7.06 -7.54 -3.30
C ARG A 33 6.95 -7.46 -1.78
N PHE A 34 6.16 -6.54 -1.25
CA PHE A 34 5.95 -6.41 0.18
C PHE A 34 5.26 -7.65 0.76
N LYS A 35 4.25 -8.18 0.07
CA LYS A 35 3.55 -9.39 0.49
C LYS A 35 4.48 -10.59 0.59
N GLN A 36 5.54 -10.62 -0.21
CA GLN A 36 6.51 -11.72 -0.21
C GLN A 36 7.61 -11.54 0.82
N SER A 37 7.68 -10.40 1.49
CA SER A 37 8.66 -10.16 2.56
C SER A 37 8.20 -10.82 3.86
N ASP A 38 9.12 -10.98 4.82
CA ASP A 38 8.78 -11.55 6.14
C ASP A 38 7.71 -10.74 6.85
N ILE A 39 7.78 -9.41 6.75
CA ILE A 39 6.80 -8.52 7.35
C ILE A 39 5.48 -8.65 6.60
N GLY A 40 5.53 -8.65 5.27
CA GLY A 40 4.35 -8.78 4.42
C GLY A 40 3.63 -10.10 4.62
N ASN A 41 4.35 -11.20 4.82
CA ASN A 41 3.76 -12.50 5.06
C ASN A 41 2.92 -12.53 6.34
N LYS A 42 3.33 -11.80 7.36
CA LYS A 42 2.55 -11.69 8.58
C LYS A 42 1.26 -10.91 8.39
N CYS A 43 1.26 -9.99 7.43
CA CYS A 43 0.11 -9.13 7.13
C CYS A 43 -0.72 -9.63 5.94
N ASP A 44 -0.17 -10.55 5.16
CA ASP A 44 -0.74 -10.96 3.88
C ASP A 44 -2.11 -11.63 4.01
N SER A 45 -2.34 -12.34 5.09
CA SER A 45 -3.65 -12.96 5.34
C SER A 45 -4.76 -11.91 5.48
N TRP A 46 -4.41 -10.66 5.71
CA TRP A 46 -5.35 -9.56 5.82
C TRP A 46 -5.69 -8.92 4.47
N GLY A 47 -4.91 -9.20 3.45
CA GLY A 47 -5.17 -8.82 2.06
C GLY A 47 -5.05 -7.34 1.78
N TYR A 48 -3.97 -6.95 1.14
CA TYR A 48 -3.87 -5.61 0.55
C TYR A 48 -4.49 -5.65 -0.84
N THR A 49 -5.34 -4.68 -1.13
CA THR A 49 -5.96 -4.57 -2.45
C THR A 49 -4.99 -3.93 -3.42
N SER A 50 -5.11 -4.28 -4.69
CA SER A 50 -4.41 -3.55 -5.75
C SER A 50 -4.98 -2.14 -5.85
N VAL A 51 -4.19 -1.21 -6.37
CA VAL A 51 -4.57 0.20 -6.51
C VAL A 51 -4.78 0.55 -7.98
N ASP A 52 -5.67 1.51 -8.22
CA ASP A 52 -5.89 2.15 -9.51
C ASP A 52 -5.28 3.54 -9.51
N GLU A 53 -5.25 4.18 -10.67
CA GLU A 53 -4.71 5.54 -10.79
C GLU A 53 -5.47 6.57 -9.94
N ASP A 54 -6.72 6.27 -9.58
CA ASP A 54 -7.54 7.13 -8.72
C ASP A 54 -7.24 6.95 -7.23
N ASP A 55 -6.54 5.89 -6.86
CA ASP A 55 -6.21 5.59 -5.45
C ASP A 55 -4.97 6.36 -4.98
N VAL A 56 -4.89 7.61 -5.34
CA VAL A 56 -3.76 8.48 -5.03
C VAL A 56 -4.21 9.62 -4.11
N LEU A 57 -3.34 10.00 -3.19
CA LEU A 57 -3.58 11.18 -2.35
C LEU A 57 -3.20 12.41 -3.17
N GLU A 58 -4.19 13.17 -3.61
CA GLU A 58 -3.96 14.36 -4.42
C GLU A 58 -3.15 15.42 -3.66
N GLY A 59 -2.15 15.96 -4.33
CA GLY A 59 -1.30 17.00 -3.76
C GLY A 59 -0.27 16.48 -2.78
N VAL A 60 -0.19 15.17 -2.57
CA VAL A 60 0.80 14.56 -1.68
C VAL A 60 1.84 13.82 -2.52
N TYR A 61 3.10 14.12 -2.24
CA TYR A 61 4.22 13.53 -2.97
C TYR A 61 5.28 13.05 -1.99
N SER A 62 6.09 12.08 -2.41
CA SER A 62 7.20 11.55 -1.62
C SER A 62 8.47 11.58 -2.43
N GLU A 63 9.60 11.83 -1.76
CA GLU A 63 10.93 11.68 -2.36
C GLU A 63 11.40 10.22 -2.26
N ASN A 64 10.80 9.43 -1.41
CA ASN A 64 11.14 8.03 -1.22
C ASN A 64 10.41 7.17 -2.24
N ASP A 65 11.10 6.19 -2.79
CA ASP A 65 10.57 5.26 -3.79
C ASP A 65 10.29 3.91 -3.15
N ASP A 66 9.35 3.88 -2.19
CA ASP A 66 9.04 2.63 -1.48
C ASP A 66 7.70 2.73 -0.75
N ILE A 67 7.39 1.71 0.02
CA ILE A 67 6.28 1.73 0.96
C ILE A 67 6.68 2.60 2.14
N ILE A 68 6.01 3.73 2.29
CA ILE A 68 6.33 4.73 3.31
C ILE A 68 5.54 4.53 4.60
N TYR A 69 4.47 3.74 4.55
CA TYR A 69 3.69 3.37 5.72
C TYR A 69 2.88 2.12 5.42
N SER A 70 2.84 1.22 6.37
CA SER A 70 1.94 0.07 6.31
C SER A 70 1.47 -0.24 7.72
N GLY A 71 0.16 -0.41 7.87
CA GLY A 71 -0.40 -0.68 9.19
C GLY A 71 -1.72 -1.42 9.12
N ILE A 72 -1.96 -2.23 10.15
CA ILE A 72 -3.20 -2.95 10.35
C ILE A 72 -3.73 -2.57 11.74
N TYR A 73 -5.02 -2.34 11.82
CA TYR A 73 -5.66 -1.99 13.09
C TYR A 73 -7.03 -2.67 13.21
N TYR A 74 -7.43 -2.90 14.42
CA TYR A 74 -8.74 -3.45 14.71
C TYR A 74 -9.80 -2.36 14.59
N THR A 75 -10.89 -2.70 13.95
CA THR A 75 -12.02 -1.79 13.74
C THR A 75 -13.24 -2.16 14.57
N GLY A 76 -13.11 -3.12 15.42
CA GLY A 76 -14.29 -3.55 16.15
C GLY A 76 -14.08 -4.22 17.42
#